data_dfd874a1596950059bb43fe915127549
#
_entry.id   dfd874a1596950059bb43fe915127549
#
_cell.length_a   1.000
_cell.length_b   1.000
_cell.length_c   1.000
_cell.angle_alpha   90.00
_cell.angle_beta   90.00
_cell.angle_gamma   90.00
#
_symmetry.space_group_name_H-M   'P 1'
#
loop_
_entity.id
_entity.type
_entity.pdbx_description
1 polymer ?
#
loop_
_entity_poly.entity_id
_entity_poly.type
_entity_poly.pdbx_seq_one_letter_code
_entity_poly.pdbx_strand_id
1 'polypeptide(L)'
;MATLDDILEPGPAERLATNFVFTEGPSWHPDGFYYFVDIRRSLLFRLRPGQTPEIVRRETGEGNGTPFDLQGRLVICEGGNRRVARIAADGSVAVLMDRYQGKRINRPNDVVCRSDGSIWFTDPGLRIPLADKELVHSGVYRIMPDGTKRLVAEFEYPNGLAFSPDERTLYVANTRQAQYIHAIELDAAGD
;
A
#
# COMPACT_ATOMS: atom_id res chain seq x y z
N MET A 1 0.91 -13.37 25.91
CA MET A 1 1.16 -12.70 24.62
C MET A 1 1.36 -13.79 23.61
N ALA A 2 0.71 -13.72 22.45
CA ALA A 2 1.00 -14.62 21.34
C ALA A 2 2.45 -14.42 20.88
N THR A 3 3.12 -15.49 20.54
CA THR A 3 4.48 -15.49 19.99
C THR A 3 4.39 -15.73 18.46
N LEU A 4 5.50 -15.59 17.75
CA LEU A 4 5.52 -15.94 16.33
C LEU A 4 5.20 -17.42 16.09
N ASP A 5 5.55 -18.29 17.01
CA ASP A 5 5.26 -19.73 16.93
C ASP A 5 3.77 -20.07 17.04
N ASP A 6 2.95 -19.14 17.53
CA ASP A 6 1.49 -19.31 17.60
C ASP A 6 0.80 -19.00 16.27
N ILE A 7 1.51 -18.35 15.32
CA ILE A 7 0.97 -17.89 14.04
C ILE A 7 1.77 -18.36 12.82
N LEU A 8 2.96 -18.92 13.02
CA LEU A 8 3.79 -19.48 11.96
C LEU A 8 3.86 -20.99 12.10
N GLU A 9 3.63 -21.70 10.99
CA GLU A 9 3.93 -23.13 10.94
C GLU A 9 5.46 -23.35 11.01
N PRO A 10 5.92 -24.35 11.77
CA PRO A 10 7.34 -24.69 11.81
C PRO A 10 7.83 -25.14 10.43
N GLY A 11 8.94 -24.57 9.97
CA GLY A 11 9.56 -25.00 8.73
C GLY A 11 10.07 -23.84 7.87
N PRO A 12 10.71 -24.14 6.73
CA PRO A 12 11.16 -23.14 5.79
C PRO A 12 9.97 -22.51 5.05
N ALA A 13 10.11 -21.23 4.69
CA ALA A 13 9.14 -20.56 3.83
C ALA A 13 8.98 -21.29 2.48
N GLU A 14 7.74 -21.51 2.07
CA GLU A 14 7.43 -22.13 0.78
C GLU A 14 7.54 -21.11 -0.35
N ARG A 15 8.20 -21.52 -1.46
CA ARG A 15 8.23 -20.71 -2.67
C ARG A 15 7.02 -21.01 -3.54
N LEU A 16 6.05 -20.12 -3.55
CA LEU A 16 4.80 -20.29 -4.30
C LEU A 16 4.96 -20.04 -5.80
N ALA A 17 5.84 -19.12 -6.21
CA ALA A 17 6.05 -18.77 -7.62
C ALA A 17 7.43 -18.13 -7.84
N THR A 18 7.83 -17.98 -9.12
CA THR A 18 9.14 -17.46 -9.53
C THR A 18 9.04 -16.70 -10.87
N ASN A 19 10.18 -16.19 -11.37
CA ASN A 19 10.30 -15.45 -12.63
C ASN A 19 9.69 -14.03 -12.59
N PHE A 20 9.75 -13.37 -11.44
CA PHE A 20 9.45 -11.95 -11.28
C PHE A 20 10.73 -11.13 -11.22
N VAL A 21 10.61 -9.81 -11.44
CA VAL A 21 11.73 -8.86 -11.34
C VAL A 21 11.76 -8.19 -9.97
N PHE A 22 10.62 -7.67 -9.53
CA PHE A 22 10.51 -7.02 -8.22
C PHE A 22 9.07 -7.06 -7.73
N THR A 23 8.81 -8.06 -6.87
CA THR A 23 7.46 -8.28 -6.32
C THR A 23 7.23 -7.43 -5.09
N GLU A 24 6.01 -6.89 -4.98
CA GLU A 24 5.56 -6.04 -3.89
C GLU A 24 4.04 -6.17 -3.67
N GLY A 25 3.56 -5.54 -2.58
CA GLY A 25 2.15 -5.41 -2.26
C GLY A 25 1.39 -6.73 -2.19
N PRO A 26 1.89 -7.78 -1.48
CA PRO A 26 1.14 -9.02 -1.36
C PRO A 26 -0.11 -8.80 -0.49
N SER A 27 -1.26 -9.25 -0.99
CA SER A 27 -2.53 -9.16 -0.28
C SER A 27 -3.32 -10.46 -0.45
N TRP A 28 -3.73 -11.05 0.67
CA TRP A 28 -4.57 -12.24 0.68
C TRP A 28 -6.04 -11.87 0.50
N HIS A 29 -6.76 -12.62 -0.34
CA HIS A 29 -8.20 -12.51 -0.50
C HIS A 29 -8.92 -13.71 0.14
N PRO A 30 -10.06 -13.51 0.84
CA PRO A 30 -10.80 -14.61 1.49
C PRO A 30 -11.22 -15.75 0.55
N ASP A 31 -11.34 -15.49 -0.76
CA ASP A 31 -11.63 -16.51 -1.77
C ASP A 31 -10.42 -17.43 -2.11
N GLY A 32 -9.34 -17.37 -1.31
CA GLY A 32 -8.22 -18.28 -1.38
C GLY A 32 -7.20 -17.94 -2.47
N PHE A 33 -6.87 -16.69 -2.67
CA PHE A 33 -5.81 -16.26 -3.60
C PHE A 33 -5.06 -15.04 -3.08
N TYR A 34 -3.87 -14.82 -3.62
CA TYR A 34 -3.07 -13.61 -3.42
C TYR A 34 -3.20 -12.68 -4.63
N TYR A 35 -3.24 -11.37 -4.36
CA TYR A 35 -2.77 -10.38 -5.31
C TYR A 35 -1.35 -9.94 -4.92
N PHE A 36 -0.55 -9.60 -5.92
CA PHE A 36 0.75 -8.96 -5.77
C PHE A 36 1.14 -8.30 -7.09
N VAL A 37 2.08 -7.39 -7.04
CA VAL A 37 2.56 -6.70 -8.24
C VAL A 37 4.00 -7.11 -8.58
N ASP A 38 4.36 -7.00 -9.86
CA ASP A 38 5.74 -6.85 -10.31
C ASP A 38 5.92 -5.40 -10.76
N ILE A 39 6.49 -4.59 -9.90
CA ILE A 39 6.63 -3.13 -10.11
C ILE A 39 7.35 -2.84 -11.43
N ARG A 40 8.46 -3.55 -11.69
CA ARG A 40 9.34 -3.30 -12.86
C ARG A 40 8.67 -3.63 -14.17
N ARG A 41 7.76 -4.58 -14.16
CA ARG A 41 6.97 -4.97 -15.33
C ARG A 41 5.62 -4.25 -15.42
N SER A 42 5.27 -3.46 -14.41
CA SER A 42 3.95 -2.83 -14.27
C SER A 42 2.80 -3.83 -14.41
N LEU A 43 2.90 -4.98 -13.73
CA LEU A 43 1.93 -6.06 -13.79
C LEU A 43 1.32 -6.30 -12.40
N LEU A 44 0.02 -6.56 -12.36
CA LEU A 44 -0.70 -7.09 -11.21
C LEU A 44 -1.04 -8.56 -11.49
N PHE A 45 -0.70 -9.41 -10.53
CA PHE A 45 -0.93 -10.84 -10.59
C PHE A 45 -1.96 -11.28 -9.57
N ARG A 46 -2.68 -12.35 -9.91
CA ARG A 46 -3.43 -13.19 -9.00
C ARG A 46 -2.78 -14.55 -8.93
N LEU A 47 -2.58 -15.09 -7.72
CA LEU A 47 -2.03 -16.41 -7.48
C LEU A 47 -2.93 -17.20 -6.53
N ARG A 48 -3.44 -18.32 -6.98
CA ARG A 48 -3.99 -19.36 -6.11
C ARG A 48 -2.86 -20.33 -5.73
N PRO A 49 -2.71 -20.72 -4.45
CA PRO A 49 -1.71 -21.71 -4.07
C PRO A 49 -1.78 -22.96 -4.96
N GLY A 50 -0.63 -23.45 -5.41
CA GLY A 50 -0.52 -24.59 -6.31
C GLY A 50 -0.87 -24.33 -7.78
N GLN A 51 -1.18 -23.08 -8.17
CA GLN A 51 -1.49 -22.72 -9.56
C GLN A 51 -0.45 -21.76 -10.15
N THR A 52 -0.47 -21.60 -11.46
CA THR A 52 0.35 -20.60 -12.16
C THR A 52 -0.22 -19.20 -11.93
N PRO A 53 0.61 -18.19 -11.62
CA PRO A 53 0.15 -16.82 -11.50
C PRO A 53 -0.50 -16.30 -12.78
N GLU A 54 -1.63 -15.65 -12.64
CA GLU A 54 -2.37 -15.01 -13.72
C GLU A 54 -2.12 -13.50 -13.72
N ILE A 55 -1.90 -12.91 -14.89
CA ILE A 55 -1.87 -11.46 -15.03
C ILE A 55 -3.31 -10.95 -15.08
N VAL A 56 -3.72 -10.21 -14.06
CA VAL A 56 -5.08 -9.63 -13.99
C VAL A 56 -5.10 -8.18 -14.46
N ARG A 57 -3.97 -7.47 -14.43
CA ARG A 57 -3.86 -6.12 -14.98
C ARG A 57 -2.45 -5.85 -15.49
N ARG A 58 -2.39 -5.18 -16.63
CA ARG A 58 -1.17 -4.61 -17.22
C ARG A 58 -1.16 -3.08 -17.02
N GLU A 59 0.01 -2.49 -17.18
CA GLU A 59 0.18 -1.03 -17.13
C GLU A 59 -0.33 -0.44 -15.79
N THR A 60 0.07 -1.09 -14.67
CA THR A 60 -0.31 -0.66 -13.33
C THR A 60 0.30 0.69 -12.91
N GLY A 61 1.13 1.31 -13.76
CA GLY A 61 1.81 2.55 -13.41
C GLY A 61 2.78 2.36 -12.24
N GLU A 62 3.60 1.32 -12.28
CA GLU A 62 4.48 0.93 -11.18
C GLU A 62 3.69 0.73 -9.87
N GLY A 63 2.63 -0.06 -9.97
CA GLY A 63 1.80 -0.43 -8.82
C GLY A 63 2.62 -1.05 -7.70
N ASN A 64 2.25 -0.76 -6.45
CA ASN A 64 2.96 -1.23 -5.25
C ASN A 64 1.95 -1.77 -4.22
N GLY A 65 1.70 -1.15 -3.07
CA GLY A 65 0.73 -1.64 -2.09
C GLY A 65 -0.66 -1.94 -2.69
N THR A 66 -1.27 -3.10 -2.33
CA THR A 66 -2.52 -3.59 -2.96
C THR A 66 -3.49 -4.24 -1.95
N PRO A 67 -3.99 -3.51 -0.92
CA PRO A 67 -5.02 -4.03 -0.03
C PRO A 67 -6.39 -4.05 -0.68
N PHE A 68 -7.33 -4.74 -0.02
CA PHE A 68 -8.75 -4.64 -0.30
C PHE A 68 -9.43 -3.66 0.65
N ASP A 69 -10.39 -2.88 0.14
CA ASP A 69 -11.27 -2.08 0.98
C ASP A 69 -12.41 -2.91 1.58
N LEU A 70 -13.23 -2.28 2.43
CA LEU A 70 -14.34 -2.95 3.12
C LEU A 70 -15.38 -3.58 2.18
N GLN A 71 -15.42 -3.19 0.92
CA GLN A 71 -16.30 -3.73 -0.11
C GLN A 71 -15.60 -4.76 -1.01
N GLY A 72 -14.38 -5.19 -0.64
CA GLY A 72 -13.59 -6.15 -1.41
C GLY A 72 -13.01 -5.59 -2.72
N ARG A 73 -12.99 -4.26 -2.90
CA ARG A 73 -12.39 -3.63 -4.08
C ARG A 73 -10.90 -3.40 -3.84
N LEU A 74 -10.10 -3.63 -4.85
CA LEU A 74 -8.66 -3.44 -4.76
C LEU A 74 -8.30 -1.95 -4.70
N VAL A 75 -7.53 -1.56 -3.70
CA VAL A 75 -6.87 -0.26 -3.64
C VAL A 75 -5.41 -0.45 -4.04
N ILE A 76 -4.85 0.48 -4.78
CA ILE A 76 -3.48 0.37 -5.28
C ILE A 76 -2.74 1.71 -5.22
N CYS A 77 -1.50 1.67 -4.75
CA CYS A 77 -0.55 2.75 -4.94
C CYS A 77 0.07 2.64 -6.34
N GLU A 78 -0.16 3.59 -7.21
CA GLU A 78 0.45 3.67 -8.55
C GLU A 78 1.55 4.73 -8.55
N GLY A 79 2.75 4.32 -8.14
CA GLY A 79 3.89 5.24 -7.94
C GLY A 79 4.32 5.99 -9.21
N GLY A 80 4.30 5.34 -10.36
CA GLY A 80 4.62 5.96 -11.66
C GLY A 80 3.54 6.94 -12.12
N ASN A 81 2.27 6.64 -11.84
CA ASN A 81 1.15 7.54 -12.12
C ASN A 81 0.98 8.64 -11.06
N ARG A 82 1.70 8.52 -9.91
CA ARG A 82 1.64 9.46 -8.79
C ARG A 82 0.21 9.60 -8.26
N ARG A 83 -0.43 8.47 -7.95
CA ARG A 83 -1.79 8.42 -7.42
C ARG A 83 -2.06 7.18 -6.58
N VAL A 84 -3.05 7.28 -5.70
CA VAL A 84 -3.73 6.14 -5.09
C VAL A 84 -5.05 5.96 -5.83
N ALA A 85 -5.35 4.73 -6.24
CA ALA A 85 -6.53 4.42 -7.04
C ALA A 85 -7.28 3.22 -6.46
N ARG A 86 -8.56 3.11 -6.80
CA ARG A 86 -9.40 1.95 -6.53
C ARG A 86 -9.77 1.28 -7.84
N ILE A 87 -9.66 -0.03 -7.87
CA ILE A 87 -10.01 -0.84 -9.04
C ILE A 87 -11.29 -1.61 -8.70
N ALA A 88 -12.33 -1.40 -9.49
CA ALA A 88 -13.58 -2.14 -9.37
C ALA A 88 -13.49 -3.51 -10.06
N ALA A 89 -14.47 -4.38 -9.79
CA ALA A 89 -14.52 -5.73 -10.36
C ALA A 89 -14.59 -5.76 -11.89
N ASP A 90 -15.16 -4.72 -12.51
CA ASP A 90 -15.22 -4.54 -13.97
C ASP A 90 -13.91 -3.99 -14.56
N GLY A 91 -12.87 -3.77 -13.73
CA GLY A 91 -11.58 -3.20 -14.11
C GLY A 91 -11.54 -1.68 -14.20
N SER A 92 -12.66 -0.99 -13.97
CA SER A 92 -12.70 0.48 -13.95
C SER A 92 -11.85 1.03 -12.80
N VAL A 93 -11.22 2.19 -13.02
CA VAL A 93 -10.28 2.81 -12.10
C VAL A 93 -10.81 4.15 -11.61
N ALA A 94 -11.01 4.26 -10.30
CA ALA A 94 -11.34 5.52 -9.64
C ALA A 94 -10.10 6.08 -8.94
N VAL A 95 -9.72 7.33 -9.24
CA VAL A 95 -8.63 8.01 -8.54
C VAL A 95 -9.14 8.45 -7.17
N LEU A 96 -8.48 7.99 -6.11
CA LEU A 96 -8.79 8.37 -4.73
C LEU A 96 -8.01 9.63 -4.32
N MET A 97 -6.72 9.67 -4.68
CA MET A 97 -5.88 10.82 -4.43
C MET A 97 -4.72 10.86 -5.43
N ASP A 98 -4.52 12.01 -6.06
CA ASP A 98 -3.36 12.33 -6.90
C ASP A 98 -2.75 13.69 -6.51
N ARG A 99 -3.49 14.48 -5.71
CA ARG A 99 -3.08 15.80 -5.23
C ARG A 99 -3.43 16.01 -3.77
N TYR A 100 -2.56 16.77 -3.10
CA TYR A 100 -2.77 17.30 -1.76
C TYR A 100 -2.59 18.81 -1.79
N GLN A 101 -3.61 19.58 -1.35
CA GLN A 101 -3.60 21.05 -1.40
C GLN A 101 -3.20 21.61 -2.77
N GLY A 102 -3.74 21.04 -3.84
CA GLY A 102 -3.48 21.41 -5.23
C GLY A 102 -2.17 20.89 -5.84
N LYS A 103 -1.22 20.40 -5.04
CA LYS A 103 0.08 19.87 -5.48
C LYS A 103 0.01 18.37 -5.73
N ARG A 104 0.68 17.86 -6.76
CA ARG A 104 0.79 16.42 -7.01
C ARG A 104 1.52 15.72 -5.88
N ILE A 105 0.95 14.59 -5.43
CA ILE A 105 1.65 13.71 -4.49
C ILE A 105 2.91 13.13 -5.11
N ASN A 106 3.80 12.61 -4.28
CA ASN A 106 5.09 12.12 -4.75
C ASN A 106 4.95 10.79 -5.52
N ARG A 107 5.30 9.69 -4.89
CA ARG A 107 5.21 8.33 -5.46
C ARG A 107 4.67 7.39 -4.40
N PRO A 108 3.35 7.31 -4.23
CA PRO A 108 2.77 6.50 -3.18
C PRO A 108 3.31 5.07 -3.26
N ASN A 109 3.65 4.53 -2.09
CA ASN A 109 4.35 3.26 -1.98
C ASN A 109 3.43 2.17 -1.41
N ASP A 110 3.01 2.30 -0.17
CA ASP A 110 2.19 1.30 0.49
C ASP A 110 0.88 1.91 1.01
N VAL A 111 -0.14 1.08 1.19
CA VAL A 111 -1.49 1.53 1.54
C VAL A 111 -2.20 0.47 2.39
N VAL A 112 -2.99 0.92 3.36
CA VAL A 112 -3.85 0.08 4.19
C VAL A 112 -5.25 0.69 4.29
N CYS A 113 -6.26 -0.17 4.43
CA CYS A 113 -7.64 0.23 4.66
C CYS A 113 -8.01 -0.04 6.12
N ARG A 114 -8.61 0.96 6.79
CA ARG A 114 -9.07 0.86 8.17
C ARG A 114 -10.55 0.47 8.21
N SER A 115 -11.00 -0.10 9.32
CA SER A 115 -12.39 -0.55 9.53
C SER A 115 -13.43 0.58 9.51
N ASP A 116 -13.01 1.85 9.70
CA ASP A 116 -13.85 3.03 9.54
C ASP A 116 -14.05 3.46 8.06
N GLY A 117 -13.43 2.72 7.12
CA GLY A 117 -13.46 2.99 5.68
C GLY A 117 -12.44 4.01 5.22
N SER A 118 -11.61 4.56 6.10
CA SER A 118 -10.50 5.44 5.70
C SER A 118 -9.35 4.63 5.08
N ILE A 119 -8.61 5.28 4.19
CA ILE A 119 -7.49 4.69 3.46
C ILE A 119 -6.24 5.48 3.82
N TRP A 120 -5.19 4.77 4.25
CA TRP A 120 -3.95 5.35 4.71
C TRP A 120 -2.81 4.88 3.82
N PHE A 121 -1.94 5.80 3.39
CA PHE A 121 -0.86 5.44 2.49
C PHE A 121 0.41 6.26 2.75
N THR A 122 1.53 5.69 2.37
CA THR A 122 2.84 6.32 2.41
C THR A 122 3.18 6.95 1.06
N ASP A 123 3.78 8.15 1.09
CA ASP A 123 4.13 8.92 -0.11
C ASP A 123 5.59 9.41 -0.05
N PRO A 124 6.57 8.51 -0.28
CA PRO A 124 7.98 8.88 -0.32
C PRO A 124 8.35 9.68 -1.57
N GLY A 125 9.18 10.72 -1.40
CA GLY A 125 9.53 11.66 -2.47
C GLY A 125 10.90 11.48 -3.14
N LEU A 126 11.68 10.45 -2.77
CA LEU A 126 13.08 10.35 -3.19
C LEU A 126 13.32 9.95 -4.66
N ARG A 127 12.32 9.35 -5.32
CA ARG A 127 12.46 8.89 -6.72
C ARG A 127 11.87 9.87 -7.73
N ILE A 128 11.51 11.07 -7.28
CA ILE A 128 11.01 12.13 -8.15
C ILE A 128 12.16 13.08 -8.44
N PRO A 129 12.43 13.41 -9.73
CA PRO A 129 13.36 14.46 -10.06
C PRO A 129 12.96 15.77 -9.32
N LEU A 130 13.93 16.50 -8.83
CA LEU A 130 13.69 17.69 -8.03
C LEU A 130 12.82 18.72 -8.75
N ALA A 131 12.97 18.82 -10.08
CA ALA A 131 12.18 19.69 -10.93
C ALA A 131 10.69 19.32 -11.02
N ASP A 132 10.36 18.03 -10.79
CA ASP A 132 9.00 17.50 -10.88
C ASP A 132 8.33 17.37 -9.50
N LYS A 133 9.08 17.64 -8.44
CA LYS A 133 8.62 17.50 -7.06
C LYS A 133 7.82 18.73 -6.64
N GLU A 134 6.50 18.58 -6.51
CA GLU A 134 5.62 19.66 -6.07
C GLU A 134 5.47 19.72 -4.55
N LEU A 135 5.47 18.56 -3.84
CA LEU A 135 5.48 18.50 -2.38
C LEU A 135 6.91 18.50 -1.84
N VAL A 136 7.16 19.35 -0.85
CA VAL A 136 8.49 19.49 -0.22
C VAL A 136 8.81 18.36 0.77
N HIS A 137 7.78 17.67 1.27
CA HIS A 137 7.88 16.60 2.26
C HIS A 137 7.52 15.24 1.67
N SER A 138 7.91 14.19 2.35
CA SER A 138 7.37 12.84 2.25
C SER A 138 6.54 12.57 3.49
N GLY A 139 5.51 11.75 3.40
CA GLY A 139 4.64 11.56 4.57
C GLY A 139 3.67 10.40 4.46
N VAL A 140 2.89 10.26 5.52
CA VAL A 140 1.72 9.39 5.59
C VAL A 140 0.48 10.25 5.41
N TYR A 141 -0.42 9.82 4.56
CA TYR A 141 -1.69 10.50 4.30
C TYR A 141 -2.87 9.60 4.65
N ARG A 142 -3.97 10.24 5.00
CA ARG A 142 -5.28 9.63 5.23
C ARG A 142 -6.30 10.20 4.27
N ILE A 143 -7.07 9.32 3.62
CA ILE A 143 -8.26 9.65 2.83
C ILE A 143 -9.46 9.18 3.62
N MET A 144 -10.33 10.10 4.00
CA MET A 144 -11.55 9.81 4.73
C MET A 144 -12.64 9.26 3.79
N PRO A 145 -13.68 8.55 4.30
CA PRO A 145 -14.79 8.07 3.49
C PRO A 145 -15.54 9.17 2.72
N ASP A 146 -15.57 10.39 3.25
CA ASP A 146 -16.16 11.57 2.61
C ASP A 146 -15.28 12.21 1.53
N GLY A 147 -14.06 11.66 1.31
CA GLY A 147 -13.07 12.18 0.37
C GLY A 147 -12.13 13.24 0.96
N THR A 148 -12.30 13.65 2.21
CA THR A 148 -11.37 14.55 2.90
C THR A 148 -9.99 13.91 2.99
N LYS A 149 -8.94 14.70 2.76
CA LYS A 149 -7.54 14.26 2.72
C LYS A 149 -6.75 14.98 3.78
N ARG A 150 -5.93 14.24 4.53
CA ARG A 150 -5.06 14.79 5.59
C ARG A 150 -3.64 14.25 5.45
N LEU A 151 -2.64 15.08 5.72
CA LEU A 151 -1.29 14.64 6.06
C LEU A 151 -1.30 14.29 7.55
N VAL A 152 -0.93 13.05 7.85
CA VAL A 152 -0.90 12.54 9.23
C VAL A 152 0.44 12.86 9.89
N ALA A 153 1.53 12.52 9.20
CA ALA A 153 2.89 12.77 9.71
C ALA A 153 3.89 12.84 8.55
N GLU A 154 4.95 13.60 8.76
CA GLU A 154 6.09 13.68 7.84
C GLU A 154 7.17 12.67 8.21
N PHE A 155 7.80 12.10 7.18
CA PHE A 155 8.89 11.13 7.31
C PHE A 155 9.98 11.41 6.29
N GLU A 156 11.17 10.90 6.53
CA GLU A 156 12.25 10.97 5.55
C GLU A 156 11.93 10.09 4.32
N TYR A 157 11.60 8.81 4.57
CA TYR A 157 11.23 7.85 3.53
C TYR A 157 10.25 6.79 4.08
N PRO A 158 8.98 7.14 4.23
CA PRO A 158 7.98 6.16 4.67
C PRO A 158 7.80 5.10 3.59
N ASN A 159 7.69 3.83 4.01
CA ASN A 159 7.55 2.66 3.14
C ASN A 159 6.32 1.86 3.60
N GLY A 160 6.49 0.65 4.14
CA GLY A 160 5.40 -0.16 4.62
C GLY A 160 4.65 0.47 5.79
N LEU A 161 3.34 0.23 5.88
CA LEU A 161 2.53 0.63 7.03
C LEU A 161 1.51 -0.46 7.37
N ALA A 162 1.17 -0.55 8.65
CA ALA A 162 0.17 -1.50 9.16
C ALA A 162 -0.49 -0.98 10.42
N PHE A 163 -1.77 -1.29 10.62
CA PHE A 163 -2.44 -1.07 11.91
C PHE A 163 -2.16 -2.21 12.89
N SER A 164 -2.22 -1.89 14.20
CA SER A 164 -2.43 -2.89 15.23
C SER A 164 -3.80 -3.56 15.06
N PRO A 165 -4.02 -4.78 15.60
CA PRO A 165 -5.31 -5.49 15.46
C PRO A 165 -6.52 -4.71 15.98
N ASP A 166 -6.33 -3.84 16.98
CA ASP A 166 -7.35 -2.94 17.52
C ASP A 166 -7.44 -1.59 16.82
N GLU A 167 -6.60 -1.38 15.77
CA GLU A 167 -6.50 -0.17 14.96
C GLU A 167 -6.24 1.13 15.76
N ARG A 168 -5.65 0.99 16.96
CA ARG A 168 -5.29 2.13 17.81
C ARG A 168 -3.86 2.60 17.62
N THR A 169 -3.07 1.83 16.91
CA THR A 169 -1.68 2.17 16.58
C THR A 169 -1.44 1.95 15.09
N LEU A 170 -0.88 2.95 14.43
CA LEU A 170 -0.36 2.81 13.08
C LEU A 170 1.17 2.66 13.14
N TYR A 171 1.67 1.55 12.65
CA TYR A 171 3.10 1.32 12.47
C TYR A 171 3.53 1.76 11.07
N VAL A 172 4.59 2.55 11.00
CA VAL A 172 5.16 3.05 9.74
C VAL A 172 6.64 2.72 9.69
N ALA A 173 7.08 1.97 8.69
CA ALA A 173 8.47 1.70 8.46
C ALA A 173 9.11 2.87 7.70
N ASN A 174 10.12 3.52 8.30
CA ASN A 174 10.99 4.45 7.61
C ASN A 174 12.23 3.71 7.13
N THR A 175 12.54 3.82 5.83
CA THR A 175 13.69 3.15 5.21
C THR A 175 14.73 4.17 4.76
N ARG A 176 15.91 3.72 4.36
CA ARG A 176 17.05 4.51 3.93
C ARG A 176 18.06 4.80 5.05
N GLN A 177 18.42 6.09 5.28
CA GLN A 177 19.51 6.41 6.20
C GLN A 177 19.12 6.09 7.65
N ALA A 178 17.95 6.55 8.07
CA ALA A 178 17.38 6.19 9.36
C ALA A 178 16.38 5.05 9.20
N GLN A 179 16.75 3.86 9.64
CA GLN A 179 15.91 2.65 9.56
C GLN A 179 15.24 2.41 10.91
N TYR A 180 13.93 2.63 10.97
CA TYR A 180 13.13 2.43 12.18
C TYR A 180 11.66 2.13 11.82
N ILE A 181 10.94 1.62 12.79
CA ILE A 181 9.48 1.55 12.76
C ILE A 181 8.97 2.57 13.75
N HIS A 182 8.14 3.50 13.28
CA HIS A 182 7.46 4.49 14.12
C HIS A 182 6.06 3.99 14.44
N ALA A 183 5.67 4.06 15.72
CA ALA A 183 4.32 3.79 16.19
C ALA A 183 3.61 5.12 16.42
N ILE A 184 2.49 5.34 15.74
CA ILE A 184 1.63 6.50 15.90
C ILE A 184 0.39 6.03 16.65
N GLU A 185 0.19 6.54 17.87
CA GLU A 185 -1.02 6.29 18.64
C GLU A 185 -2.18 7.09 18.02
N LEU A 186 -3.30 6.42 17.85
CA LEU A 186 -4.52 7.00 17.26
C LEU A 186 -5.63 7.02 18.31
N ASP A 187 -6.38 8.09 18.34
CA ASP A 187 -7.61 8.15 19.12
C ASP A 187 -8.76 7.37 18.44
N ALA A 188 -9.95 7.39 19.03
CA ALA A 188 -11.12 6.69 18.48
C ALA A 188 -11.57 7.24 17.12
N ALA A 189 -11.26 8.50 16.80
CA ALA A 189 -11.51 9.11 15.50
C ALA A 189 -10.41 8.78 14.48
N GLY A 190 -9.29 8.18 14.94
CA GLY A 190 -8.13 7.90 14.12
C GLY A 190 -7.28 9.15 13.82
N ASP A 191 -7.29 10.12 14.74
CA ASP A 191 -6.47 11.33 14.68
C ASP A 191 -5.29 11.22 15.65
#